data_c33b55113b65e7a2dff1a4e6b1142565
#
_entry.id   c33b55113b65e7a2dff1a4e6b1142565
#
_cell.length_a   1.000
_cell.length_b   1.000
_cell.length_c   1.000
_cell.angle_alpha   90.00
_cell.angle_beta   90.00
_cell.angle_gamma   90.00
#
_symmetry.space_group_name_H-M   'P 1'
#
loop_
_entity.id
_entity.type
_entity.pdbx_description
1 polymer ?
#
loop_
_entity_poly.entity_id
_entity_poly.type
_entity_poly.pdbx_seq_one_letter_code
_entity_poly.pdbx_strand_id
1 'polypeptide(L)'
;YSKDEILWEAFASGHGGLLYAGLTGAFLTSIYTFRLIFIAFHGEQKTEAHAGHGIAHNLPLLVLIVLSTFIGAWITPPLAGVLPESAGHAGGEAKHSLELLSGLIAVSGIVIAALLFLGQRRFASAVAQSAPGRLLSAWWFAAWGFDWLYDKLFVRPYLLLCHLLRR
;
A
#
# COMPACT_ATOMS: atom_id res chain seq x y z
N TYR A 1 3.88 14.25 -3.74
CA TYR A 1 3.36 15.57 -3.30
C TYR A 1 2.53 15.43 -2.02
N SER A 2 1.41 14.70 -2.03
CA SER A 2 0.48 14.64 -0.89
C SER A 2 1.07 14.01 0.38
N LYS A 3 1.82 12.92 0.25
CA LYS A 3 2.43 12.25 1.41
C LYS A 3 3.49 13.11 2.10
N ASP A 4 4.28 13.80 1.32
CA ASP A 4 5.38 14.63 1.84
C ASP A 4 4.84 15.82 2.62
N GLU A 5 3.74 16.43 2.16
CA GLU A 5 3.05 17.50 2.89
C GLU A 5 2.45 17.01 4.21
N ILE A 6 1.83 15.83 4.23
CA ILE A 6 1.28 15.25 5.47
C ILE A 6 2.40 14.95 6.49
N LEU A 7 3.52 14.40 6.02
CA LEU A 7 4.68 14.13 6.89
C LEU A 7 5.30 15.43 7.41
N TRP A 8 5.37 16.45 6.56
CA TRP A 8 5.87 17.76 6.95
C TRP A 8 4.97 18.41 8.00
N GLU A 9 3.66 18.39 7.81
CA GLU A 9 2.71 18.95 8.76
C GLU A 9 2.75 18.22 10.12
N ALA A 10 2.88 16.89 10.10
CA ALA A 10 3.07 16.12 11.33
C ALA A 10 4.37 16.46 12.06
N PHE A 11 5.43 16.75 11.31
CA PHE A 11 6.71 17.21 11.87
C PHE A 11 6.61 18.63 12.44
N ALA A 12 6.08 19.58 11.65
CA ALA A 12 5.96 20.99 12.00
C ALA A 12 5.03 21.23 13.20
N SER A 13 3.97 20.44 13.32
CA SER A 13 3.05 20.48 14.47
C SER A 13 3.56 19.74 15.72
N GLY A 14 4.78 19.20 15.69
CA GLY A 14 5.39 18.51 16.84
C GLY A 14 4.84 17.11 17.13
N HIS A 15 4.02 16.56 16.23
CA HIS A 15 3.43 15.22 16.37
C HIS A 15 4.39 14.12 15.91
N GLY A 16 5.53 13.94 16.61
CA GLY A 16 6.55 12.96 16.24
C GLY A 16 6.02 11.53 16.09
N GLY A 17 5.05 11.12 16.90
CA GLY A 17 4.42 9.80 16.79
C GLY A 17 3.71 9.59 15.46
N LEU A 18 3.03 10.59 14.93
CA LEU A 18 2.38 10.53 13.61
C LEU A 18 3.41 10.51 12.48
N LEU A 19 4.51 11.26 12.63
CA LEU A 19 5.61 11.24 11.68
C LEU A 19 6.22 9.83 11.59
N TYR A 20 6.56 9.21 12.72
CA TYR A 20 7.12 7.85 12.73
C TYR A 20 6.15 6.82 12.16
N ALA A 21 4.86 6.92 12.49
CA ALA A 21 3.84 6.06 11.92
C ALA A 21 3.73 6.22 10.40
N GLY A 22 3.76 7.45 9.90
CA GLY A 22 3.74 7.76 8.47
C GLY A 22 4.97 7.23 7.72
N LEU A 23 6.18 7.42 8.27
CA LEU A 23 7.42 6.89 7.68
C LEU A 23 7.44 5.36 7.68
N THR A 24 6.99 4.73 8.77
CA THR A 24 6.84 3.27 8.84
C THR A 24 5.82 2.77 7.81
N GLY A 25 4.69 3.46 7.67
CA GLY A 25 3.69 3.18 6.66
C GLY A 25 4.24 3.29 5.24
N ALA A 26 5.04 4.32 4.95
CA ALA A 26 5.71 4.48 3.65
C ALA A 26 6.69 3.34 3.35
N PHE A 27 7.48 2.93 4.34
CA PHE A 27 8.39 1.81 4.26
C PHE A 27 7.68 0.48 3.95
N LEU A 28 6.65 0.15 4.72
CA LEU A 28 5.85 -1.06 4.51
C LEU A 28 5.12 -1.04 3.16
N THR A 29 4.63 0.14 2.74
CA THR A 29 3.98 0.32 1.44
C THR A 29 4.95 0.01 0.31
N SER A 30 6.19 0.48 0.39
CA SER A 30 7.22 0.16 -0.59
C SER A 30 7.48 -1.35 -0.68
N ILE A 31 7.62 -2.02 0.45
CA ILE A 31 7.86 -3.47 0.50
C ILE A 31 6.72 -4.24 -0.15
N TYR A 32 5.45 -3.99 0.23
CA TYR A 32 4.35 -4.79 -0.30
C TYR A 32 4.06 -4.50 -1.78
N THR A 33 4.24 -3.24 -2.21
CA THR A 33 4.04 -2.87 -3.61
C THR A 33 5.08 -3.55 -4.50
N PHE A 34 6.36 -3.46 -4.12
CA PHE A 34 7.41 -4.10 -4.90
C PHE A 34 7.43 -5.62 -4.75
N ARG A 35 6.98 -6.17 -3.62
CA ARG A 35 6.68 -7.60 -3.54
C ARG A 35 5.68 -8.03 -4.63
N LEU A 36 4.60 -7.27 -4.81
CA LEU A 36 3.61 -7.54 -5.86
C LEU A 36 4.26 -7.54 -7.24
N ILE A 37 5.05 -6.50 -7.55
CA ILE A 37 5.75 -6.35 -8.82
C ILE A 37 6.73 -7.51 -9.06
N PHE A 38 7.58 -7.83 -8.09
CA PHE A 38 8.57 -8.89 -8.25
C PHE A 38 7.93 -10.28 -8.36
N ILE A 39 6.82 -10.53 -7.67
CA ILE A 39 6.10 -11.80 -7.79
C ILE A 39 5.38 -11.91 -9.12
N ALA A 40 4.72 -10.84 -9.58
CA ALA A 40 3.91 -10.87 -10.79
C ALA A 40 4.76 -10.86 -12.07
N PHE A 41 5.82 -10.05 -12.10
CA PHE A 41 6.61 -9.84 -13.33
C PHE A 41 7.94 -10.58 -13.38
N HIS A 42 8.51 -10.96 -12.23
CA HIS A 42 9.79 -11.66 -12.13
C HIS A 42 9.67 -13.04 -11.47
N GLY A 43 8.44 -13.50 -11.21
CA GLY A 43 8.15 -14.83 -10.69
C GLY A 43 8.13 -15.90 -11.79
N GLU A 44 8.04 -17.17 -11.40
CA GLU A 44 7.78 -18.27 -12.33
C GLU A 44 6.39 -18.10 -12.96
N GLN A 45 6.33 -18.23 -14.27
CA GLN A 45 5.08 -18.19 -15.01
C GLN A 45 4.25 -19.45 -14.66
N LYS A 46 3.12 -19.25 -13.99
CA LYS A 46 2.22 -20.34 -13.58
C LYS A 46 1.04 -20.52 -14.52
N THR A 47 0.72 -19.50 -15.30
CA THR A 47 -0.41 -19.46 -16.23
C THR A 47 0.03 -18.84 -17.54
N GLU A 48 -0.47 -19.34 -18.66
CA GLU A 48 -0.26 -18.68 -19.95
C GLU A 48 -1.02 -17.36 -19.96
N ALA A 49 -0.27 -16.27 -20.04
CA ALA A 49 -0.83 -14.92 -20.13
C ALA A 49 -0.88 -14.52 -21.60
N HIS A 50 -2.07 -14.25 -22.08
CA HIS A 50 -2.25 -13.66 -23.41
C HIS A 50 -2.19 -12.15 -23.30
N ALA A 51 -1.27 -11.51 -24.03
CA ALA A 51 -1.20 -10.07 -24.08
C ALA A 51 -2.45 -9.51 -24.74
N GLY A 52 -3.22 -8.69 -24.02
CA GLY A 52 -4.32 -7.92 -24.59
C GLY A 52 -3.74 -6.88 -25.57
N HIS A 53 -4.08 -7.01 -26.84
CA HIS A 53 -3.64 -6.07 -27.88
C HIS A 53 -4.84 -5.24 -28.34
N GLY A 54 -4.60 -3.94 -28.56
CA GLY A 54 -5.60 -3.06 -29.13
C GLY A 54 -5.64 -1.68 -28.50
N ILE A 55 -6.15 -0.72 -29.23
CA ILE A 55 -6.27 0.69 -28.79
C ILE A 55 -7.16 0.80 -27.55
N ALA A 56 -8.23 0.01 -27.48
CA ALA A 56 -9.17 -0.01 -26.36
C ALA A 56 -8.51 -0.44 -25.03
N HIS A 57 -7.43 -1.23 -25.06
CA HIS A 57 -6.66 -1.64 -23.89
C HIS A 57 -5.55 -0.64 -23.56
N ASN A 58 -4.79 -0.22 -24.58
CA ASN A 58 -3.59 0.59 -24.39
C ASN A 58 -3.91 2.08 -24.10
N LEU A 59 -4.98 2.62 -24.69
CA LEU A 59 -5.34 4.02 -24.51
C LEU A 59 -5.67 4.37 -23.05
N PRO A 60 -6.53 3.63 -22.32
CA PRO A 60 -6.77 3.91 -20.91
C PRO A 60 -5.53 3.81 -20.04
N LEU A 61 -4.64 2.84 -20.30
CA LEU A 61 -3.38 2.70 -19.57
C LEU A 61 -2.45 3.89 -19.80
N LEU A 62 -2.33 4.35 -21.04
CA LEU A 62 -1.52 5.51 -21.38
C LEU A 62 -2.07 6.78 -20.71
N VAL A 63 -3.38 6.99 -20.77
CA VAL A 63 -4.05 8.11 -20.08
C VAL A 63 -3.78 8.04 -18.57
N LEU A 64 -3.93 6.88 -17.95
CA LEU A 64 -3.65 6.71 -16.52
C LEU A 64 -2.19 6.97 -16.16
N ILE A 65 -1.22 6.54 -16.98
CA ILE A 65 0.20 6.83 -16.76
C ILE A 65 0.44 8.34 -16.79
N VAL A 66 -0.08 9.04 -17.81
CA VAL A 66 0.10 10.49 -17.94
C VAL A 66 -0.56 11.22 -16.77
N LEU A 67 -1.81 10.89 -16.44
CA LEU A 67 -2.53 11.53 -15.36
C LEU A 67 -1.90 11.26 -13.99
N SER A 68 -1.48 10.03 -13.70
CA SER A 68 -0.87 9.67 -12.41
C SER A 68 0.49 10.33 -12.20
N THR A 69 1.21 10.63 -13.28
CA THR A 69 2.55 11.22 -13.21
C THR A 69 2.51 12.74 -13.14
N PHE A 70 1.67 13.40 -13.96
CA PHE A 70 1.75 14.83 -14.18
C PHE A 70 0.63 15.63 -13.52
N ILE A 71 -0.54 15.03 -13.30
CA ILE A 71 -1.73 15.78 -12.84
C ILE A 71 -1.53 16.37 -11.44
N GLY A 72 -0.80 15.70 -10.57
CA GLY A 72 -0.46 16.20 -9.24
C GLY A 72 0.29 17.51 -9.27
N ALA A 73 1.26 17.64 -10.17
CA ALA A 73 2.03 18.86 -10.34
C ALA A 73 1.20 20.00 -10.97
N TRP A 74 0.20 19.67 -11.78
CA TRP A 74 -0.63 20.66 -12.45
C TRP A 74 -1.79 21.19 -11.59
N ILE A 75 -2.37 20.31 -10.76
CA ILE A 75 -3.54 20.69 -9.93
C ILE A 75 -3.12 21.39 -8.64
N THR A 76 -1.94 21.10 -8.11
CA THR A 76 -1.47 21.71 -6.86
C THR A 76 -1.44 23.25 -6.91
N PRO A 77 -0.87 23.92 -7.93
CA PRO A 77 -0.83 25.38 -7.97
C PRO A 77 -2.22 26.06 -8.03
N PRO A 78 -3.20 25.59 -8.84
CA PRO A 78 -4.55 26.16 -8.86
C PRO A 78 -5.34 25.98 -7.57
N LEU A 79 -5.02 24.95 -6.76
CA LEU A 79 -5.65 24.69 -5.48
C LEU A 79 -4.99 25.46 -4.32
N ALA A 80 -3.84 26.06 -4.55
CA ALA A 80 -3.20 26.94 -3.58
C ALA A 80 -4.13 28.13 -3.29
N GLY A 81 -4.44 28.35 -2.02
CA GLY A 81 -5.37 29.40 -1.58
C GLY A 81 -6.85 28.97 -1.48
N VAL A 82 -7.23 27.80 -1.97
CA VAL A 82 -8.56 27.22 -1.73
C VAL A 82 -8.58 26.39 -0.44
N LEU A 83 -7.46 25.72 -0.16
CA LEU A 83 -7.27 24.96 1.08
C LEU A 83 -6.65 25.87 2.16
N PRO A 84 -6.95 25.65 3.45
CA PRO A 84 -6.28 26.35 4.53
C PRO A 84 -4.76 26.23 4.39
N GLU A 85 -4.07 27.35 4.53
CA GLU A 85 -2.60 27.34 4.54
C GLU A 85 -2.11 26.51 5.72
N SER A 86 -1.25 25.54 5.46
CA SER A 86 -0.62 24.76 6.53
C SER A 86 0.37 25.63 7.30
N ALA A 87 0.43 25.48 8.61
CA ALA A 87 1.32 26.23 9.49
C ALA A 87 2.83 26.02 9.20
N GLY A 88 3.15 25.09 8.30
CA GLY A 88 4.51 24.62 8.02
C GLY A 88 5.28 25.40 6.94
N HIS A 89 4.93 26.63 6.58
CA HIS A 89 5.60 27.38 5.49
C HIS A 89 7.05 27.81 5.78
N ALA A 90 7.54 27.68 7.01
CA ALA A 90 8.82 28.24 7.46
C ALA A 90 9.93 27.19 7.64
N GLY A 91 10.25 26.38 6.64
CA GLY A 91 11.29 25.38 6.86
C GLY A 91 11.91 24.78 5.60
N GLY A 92 12.43 25.60 4.72
CA GLY A 92 12.97 25.13 3.43
C GLY A 92 14.00 23.98 3.54
N GLU A 93 15.02 24.12 4.38
CA GLU A 93 16.06 23.08 4.55
C GLU A 93 15.55 21.85 5.33
N ALA A 94 14.76 22.06 6.38
CA ALA A 94 14.20 20.97 7.17
C ALA A 94 13.17 20.17 6.37
N LYS A 95 12.36 20.82 5.55
CA LYS A 95 11.41 20.16 4.64
C LYS A 95 12.17 19.30 3.62
N HIS A 96 13.20 19.86 2.99
CA HIS A 96 14.00 19.12 2.02
C HIS A 96 14.71 17.91 2.63
N SER A 97 15.24 18.04 3.85
CA SER A 97 15.86 16.90 4.56
C SER A 97 14.84 15.80 4.90
N LEU A 98 13.61 16.17 5.24
CA LEU A 98 12.53 15.20 5.49
C LEU A 98 12.10 14.49 4.21
N GLU A 99 12.00 15.21 3.09
CA GLU A 99 11.71 14.64 1.77
C GLU A 99 12.79 13.64 1.33
N LEU A 100 14.06 13.98 1.53
CA LEU A 100 15.16 13.06 1.27
C LEU A 100 15.12 11.83 2.16
N LEU A 101 14.81 12.00 3.45
CA LEU A 101 14.68 10.89 4.39
C LEU A 101 13.53 9.96 3.99
N SER A 102 12.37 10.50 3.65
CA SER A 102 11.22 9.72 3.20
C SER A 102 11.53 8.94 1.92
N GLY A 103 12.26 9.58 0.98
CA GLY A 103 12.74 8.95 -0.24
C GLY A 103 13.72 7.80 0.03
N LEU A 104 14.69 7.99 0.91
CA LEU A 104 15.64 6.95 1.31
C LEU A 104 14.94 5.77 1.99
N ILE A 105 13.96 6.03 2.84
CA ILE A 105 13.15 4.99 3.48
C ILE A 105 12.36 4.20 2.43
N ALA A 106 11.76 4.86 1.45
CA ALA A 106 11.05 4.20 0.36
C ALA A 106 11.99 3.33 -0.48
N VAL A 107 13.16 3.84 -0.86
CA VAL A 107 14.18 3.10 -1.62
C VAL A 107 14.69 1.90 -0.81
N SER A 108 14.94 2.05 0.50
CA SER A 108 15.35 0.93 1.35
C SER A 108 14.30 -0.18 1.38
N GLY A 109 13.01 0.16 1.42
CA GLY A 109 11.91 -0.79 1.29
C GLY A 109 11.90 -1.54 -0.03
N ILE A 110 12.21 -0.86 -1.14
CA ILE A 110 12.35 -1.49 -2.46
C ILE A 110 13.51 -2.48 -2.48
N VAL A 111 14.67 -2.09 -1.96
CA VAL A 111 15.86 -2.96 -1.90
C VAL A 111 15.58 -4.20 -1.05
N ILE A 112 14.94 -4.04 0.10
CA ILE A 112 14.54 -5.16 0.97
C ILE A 112 13.55 -6.07 0.24
N ALA A 113 12.55 -5.51 -0.44
CA ALA A 113 11.62 -6.28 -1.24
C ALA A 113 12.34 -7.07 -2.36
N ALA A 114 13.31 -6.46 -3.03
CA ALA A 114 14.12 -7.13 -4.05
C ALA A 114 14.91 -8.31 -3.46
N LEU A 115 15.59 -8.11 -2.33
CA LEU A 115 16.35 -9.15 -1.66
C LEU A 115 15.47 -10.33 -1.18
N LEU A 116 14.24 -10.04 -0.74
CA LEU A 116 13.33 -11.06 -0.22
C LEU A 116 12.57 -11.81 -1.32
N PHE A 117 12.22 -11.14 -2.41
CA PHE A 117 11.26 -11.68 -3.40
C PHE A 117 11.82 -11.84 -4.81
N LEU A 118 12.97 -11.21 -5.12
CA LEU A 118 13.66 -11.40 -6.39
C LEU A 118 14.60 -12.62 -6.27
N GLY A 119 14.40 -13.66 -7.04
CA GLY A 119 15.21 -14.87 -7.04
C GLY A 119 14.65 -16.01 -6.20
N GLN A 120 15.51 -16.74 -5.49
CA GLN A 120 15.16 -18.05 -4.87
C GLN A 120 14.21 -17.99 -3.67
N ARG A 121 13.85 -16.82 -3.17
CA ARG A 121 12.91 -16.62 -2.05
C ARG A 121 13.18 -17.48 -0.80
N ARG A 122 14.40 -17.99 -0.64
CA ARG A 122 14.76 -18.92 0.44
C ARG A 122 14.50 -18.33 1.81
N PHE A 123 14.84 -17.04 1.99
CA PHE A 123 14.65 -16.36 3.27
C PHE A 123 13.16 -16.18 3.59
N ALA A 124 12.37 -15.69 2.61
CA ALA A 124 10.93 -15.50 2.79
C ALA A 124 10.22 -16.83 3.07
N SER A 125 10.59 -17.90 2.39
CA SER A 125 10.04 -19.25 2.62
C SER A 125 10.45 -19.80 3.99
N ALA A 126 11.70 -19.61 4.42
CA ALA A 126 12.17 -20.04 5.73
C ALA A 126 11.41 -19.34 6.88
N VAL A 127 11.21 -18.03 6.76
CA VAL A 127 10.40 -17.25 7.73
C VAL A 127 8.94 -17.72 7.74
N ALA A 128 8.35 -17.94 6.57
CA ALA A 128 6.96 -18.41 6.47
C ALA A 128 6.78 -19.83 7.04
N GLN A 129 7.79 -20.68 6.95
CA GLN A 129 7.77 -22.05 7.46
C GLN A 129 8.15 -22.16 8.95
N SER A 130 8.67 -21.09 9.56
CA SER A 130 8.94 -21.04 11.00
C SER A 130 7.65 -21.19 11.82
N ALA A 131 7.76 -21.64 13.08
CA ALA A 131 6.59 -21.81 13.96
C ALA A 131 5.75 -20.51 14.08
N PRO A 132 6.35 -19.33 14.36
CA PRO A 132 5.60 -18.07 14.41
C PRO A 132 5.06 -17.67 13.02
N GLY A 133 5.80 -17.91 11.94
CA GLY A 133 5.36 -17.63 10.58
C GLY A 133 4.11 -18.41 10.17
N ARG A 134 4.07 -19.69 10.49
CA ARG A 134 2.89 -20.54 10.24
C ARG A 134 1.68 -20.12 11.06
N LEU A 135 1.87 -19.76 12.34
CA LEU A 135 0.79 -19.30 13.19
C LEU A 135 0.19 -17.98 12.66
N LEU A 136 1.04 -17.01 12.34
CA LEU A 136 0.64 -15.73 11.74
C LEU A 136 -0.05 -15.92 10.39
N SER A 137 0.51 -16.78 9.53
CA SER A 137 -0.07 -17.09 8.23
C SER A 137 -1.45 -17.75 8.36
N ALA A 138 -1.61 -18.70 9.27
CA ALA A 138 -2.89 -19.36 9.52
C ALA A 138 -3.94 -18.35 10.05
N TRP A 139 -3.53 -17.44 10.92
CA TRP A 139 -4.42 -16.42 11.47
C TRP A 139 -4.86 -15.39 10.41
N TRP A 140 -3.92 -14.96 9.56
CA TRP A 140 -4.24 -14.10 8.41
C TRP A 140 -5.11 -14.81 7.37
N PHE A 141 -4.83 -16.08 7.10
CA PHE A 141 -5.63 -16.87 6.16
C PHE A 141 -7.07 -17.10 6.66
N ALA A 142 -7.26 -17.15 7.98
CA ALA A 142 -8.57 -17.18 8.63
C ALA A 142 -9.25 -15.79 8.67
N ALA A 143 -8.78 -14.81 7.89
CA ALA A 143 -9.31 -13.44 7.85
C ALA A 143 -9.49 -12.82 9.24
N TRP A 144 -8.53 -13.06 10.15
CA TRP A 144 -8.56 -12.61 11.55
C TRP A 144 -9.80 -13.09 12.33
N GLY A 145 -10.47 -14.13 11.86
CA GLY A 145 -11.72 -14.64 12.42
C GLY A 145 -12.97 -13.83 12.05
N PHE A 146 -12.84 -12.80 11.20
CA PHE A 146 -13.97 -11.99 10.75
C PHE A 146 -15.02 -12.81 9.99
N ASP A 147 -14.59 -13.72 9.11
CA ASP A 147 -15.50 -14.58 8.36
C ASP A 147 -16.36 -15.46 9.29
N TRP A 148 -15.74 -16.03 10.32
CA TRP A 148 -16.45 -16.79 11.34
C TRP A 148 -17.43 -15.92 12.16
N LEU A 149 -17.00 -14.68 12.50
CA LEU A 149 -17.84 -13.74 13.22
C LEU A 149 -19.05 -13.32 12.38
N TYR A 150 -18.83 -13.00 11.10
CA TYR A 150 -19.87 -12.64 10.15
C TYR A 150 -20.86 -13.79 9.92
N ASP A 151 -20.37 -15.01 9.73
CA ASP A 151 -21.21 -16.19 9.60
C ASP A 151 -22.13 -16.35 10.81
N LYS A 152 -21.58 -16.24 12.01
CA LYS A 152 -22.31 -16.47 13.25
C LYS A 152 -23.28 -15.34 13.60
N LEU A 153 -22.91 -14.08 13.31
CA LEU A 153 -23.68 -12.91 13.72
C LEU A 153 -24.75 -12.50 12.69
N PHE A 154 -24.48 -12.71 11.42
CA PHE A 154 -25.35 -12.24 10.33
C PHE A 154 -25.90 -13.37 9.47
N VAL A 155 -25.07 -14.27 8.98
CA VAL A 155 -25.50 -15.28 8.02
C VAL A 155 -26.44 -16.30 8.66
N ARG A 156 -26.07 -16.88 9.79
CA ARG A 156 -26.92 -17.89 10.48
C ARG A 156 -28.25 -17.33 10.97
N PRO A 157 -28.33 -16.17 11.64
CA PRO A 157 -29.64 -15.60 12.03
C PRO A 157 -30.49 -15.26 10.82
N TYR A 158 -29.90 -14.75 9.72
CA TYR A 158 -30.63 -14.49 8.49
C TYR A 158 -31.20 -15.76 7.87
N LEU A 159 -30.42 -16.82 7.77
CA LEU A 159 -30.89 -18.13 7.26
C LEU A 159 -31.97 -18.73 8.14
N LEU A 160 -31.89 -18.55 9.45
CA LEU A 160 -32.87 -19.00 10.40
C LEU A 160 -34.20 -18.24 10.24
N LEU A 161 -34.12 -16.93 10.05
CA LEU A 161 -35.30 -16.10 9.71
C LEU A 161 -35.93 -16.51 8.37
N CYS A 162 -35.12 -16.74 7.33
CA CYS A 162 -35.62 -17.23 6.05
C CYS A 162 -36.30 -18.60 6.17
N HIS A 163 -35.79 -19.48 7.02
CA HIS A 163 -36.38 -20.80 7.24
C HIS A 163 -37.71 -20.70 7.99
N LEU A 164 -37.83 -19.78 8.95
CA LEU A 164 -39.07 -19.50 9.69
C LEU A 164 -40.14 -18.87 8.79
N LEU A 165 -39.76 -17.97 7.91
CA LEU A 165 -40.67 -17.29 6.97
C LEU A 165 -41.13 -18.16 5.79
N ARG A 166 -40.44 -19.25 5.51
CA ARG A 166 -40.80 -20.20 4.44
C ARG A 166 -41.88 -21.22 4.84
N ARG A 167 -42.28 -21.23 6.13
CA ARG A 167 -43.43 -22.03 6.62
C ARG A 167 -44.70 -21.22 6.54
#